data_41f455dec5d641ce4ce413ce841c7411
#
_entry.id   41f455dec5d641ce4ce413ce841c7411
#
_cell.length_a   1.000
_cell.length_b   1.000
_cell.length_c   1.000
_cell.angle_alpha   90.00
_cell.angle_beta   90.00
_cell.angle_gamma   90.00
#
_symmetry.space_group_name_H-M   'P 1'
#
loop_
_entity.id
_entity.type
_entity.pdbx_description
1 polymer ?
#
loop_
_entity_poly.entity_id
_entity_poly.type
_entity_poly.pdbx_seq_one_letter_code
_entity_poly.pdbx_strand_id
1 'polypeptide(L)'
;MSTVVLAELPGRTCPIAASLELVGERWSLLIVRELALGNRRFSGIVESTGAPRDRVAARLKALEQIGVVRRVAYQEAPPRFEYHLTQSGRDLMPVLDALTAWGLDHAVEPDDPNRPPFRRAPWQIETTP
;
A
#
# COMPACT_ATOMS: atom_id res chain seq x y z
N MET A 1 19.57 -10.00 1.92
CA MET A 1 19.15 -9.89 0.52
C MET A 1 19.24 -8.43 0.11
N SER A 2 19.96 -8.14 -0.93
CA SER A 2 20.14 -6.76 -1.37
C SER A 2 18.85 -6.22 -1.99
N THR A 3 18.53 -4.97 -1.69
CA THR A 3 17.43 -4.27 -2.31
C THR A 3 17.78 -4.02 -3.78
N VAL A 4 16.86 -4.34 -4.68
CA VAL A 4 17.06 -4.06 -6.10
C VAL A 4 16.93 -2.57 -6.32
N VAL A 5 17.95 -1.96 -6.95
CA VAL A 5 17.89 -0.56 -7.37
C VAL A 5 17.20 -0.53 -8.73
N LEU A 6 15.92 -0.26 -8.70
CA LEU A 6 15.06 -0.40 -9.87
C LEU A 6 15.34 0.60 -10.97
N ALA A 7 15.85 1.79 -10.61
CA ALA A 7 16.25 2.78 -11.59
C ALA A 7 17.41 2.30 -12.47
N GLU A 8 18.16 1.31 -12.02
CA GLU A 8 19.29 0.76 -12.75
C GLU A 8 18.91 -0.39 -13.68
N LEU A 9 17.66 -0.86 -13.66
CA LEU A 9 17.24 -1.94 -14.52
C LEU A 9 17.10 -1.47 -15.97
N PRO A 10 17.62 -2.24 -16.93
CA PRO A 10 17.55 -1.85 -18.35
C PRO A 10 16.11 -1.65 -18.84
N GLY A 11 15.89 -0.67 -19.71
CA GLY A 11 14.63 -0.46 -20.37
C GLY A 11 13.57 0.29 -19.55
N ARG A 12 13.90 0.72 -18.34
CA ARG A 12 12.93 1.40 -17.47
C ARG A 12 13.09 2.91 -17.51
N THR A 13 12.77 3.49 -18.66
CA THR A 13 12.88 4.94 -18.83
C THR A 13 11.60 5.69 -18.46
N CYS A 14 10.43 5.02 -18.52
CA CYS A 14 9.16 5.63 -18.18
C CYS A 14 8.89 5.49 -16.67
N PRO A 15 8.81 6.60 -15.91
CA PRO A 15 8.54 6.51 -14.47
C PRO A 15 7.22 5.82 -14.14
N ILE A 16 6.20 5.99 -14.97
CA ILE A 16 4.91 5.33 -14.76
C ILE A 16 5.05 3.81 -14.91
N ALA A 17 5.69 3.35 -15.98
CA ALA A 17 5.91 1.93 -16.20
C ALA A 17 6.76 1.31 -15.10
N ALA A 18 7.83 1.98 -14.70
CA ALA A 18 8.69 1.53 -13.62
C ALA A 18 7.93 1.42 -12.29
N SER A 19 7.11 2.42 -11.98
CA SER A 19 6.31 2.42 -10.77
C SER A 19 5.28 1.29 -10.75
N LEU A 20 4.60 1.05 -11.87
CA LEU A 20 3.59 0.00 -11.95
C LEU A 20 4.19 -1.40 -11.82
N GLU A 21 5.43 -1.60 -12.24
CA GLU A 21 6.10 -2.88 -12.01
C GLU A 21 6.36 -3.15 -10.53
N LEU A 22 6.50 -2.10 -9.74
CA LEU A 22 6.78 -2.21 -8.30
C LEU A 22 5.52 -2.31 -7.46
N VAL A 23 4.54 -1.46 -7.75
CA VAL A 23 3.36 -1.29 -6.89
C VAL A 23 2.05 -1.43 -7.67
N GLY A 24 2.10 -1.84 -8.93
CA GLY A 24 0.91 -1.92 -9.78
C GLY A 24 0.10 -3.20 -9.62
N GLU A 25 0.59 -4.18 -8.87
CA GLU A 25 -0.18 -5.39 -8.61
C GLU A 25 -1.42 -5.01 -7.79
N ARG A 26 -2.52 -5.70 -8.03
CA ARG A 26 -3.85 -5.38 -7.50
C ARG A 26 -3.89 -5.01 -6.01
N TRP A 27 -3.17 -5.74 -5.18
CA TRP A 27 -3.27 -5.58 -3.72
C TRP A 27 -2.22 -4.67 -3.11
N SER A 28 -1.18 -4.33 -3.87
CA SER A 28 -0.01 -3.59 -3.33
C SER A 28 -0.38 -2.24 -2.74
N LEU A 29 -1.04 -1.39 -3.50
CA LEU A 29 -1.42 -0.05 -3.01
C LEU A 29 -2.50 -0.11 -1.94
N LEU A 30 -3.36 -1.13 -1.96
CA LEU A 30 -4.33 -1.34 -0.88
C LEU A 30 -3.64 -1.69 0.44
N ILE A 31 -2.57 -2.47 0.39
CA ILE A 31 -1.75 -2.78 1.57
C ILE A 31 -1.06 -1.51 2.07
N VAL A 32 -0.48 -0.74 1.18
CA VAL A 32 0.16 0.54 1.54
C VAL A 32 -0.84 1.45 2.24
N ARG A 33 -2.07 1.54 1.74
CA ARG A 33 -3.15 2.28 2.37
C ARG A 33 -3.42 1.81 3.80
N GLU A 34 -3.50 0.49 4.01
CA GLU A 34 -3.75 -0.06 5.34
C GLU A 34 -2.65 0.30 6.32
N LEU A 35 -1.40 0.21 5.89
CA LEU A 35 -0.26 0.58 6.72
C LEU A 35 -0.28 2.07 7.08
N ALA A 36 -0.64 2.91 6.14
CA ALA A 36 -0.77 4.35 6.36
C ALA A 36 -1.89 4.67 7.35
N LEU A 37 -2.95 3.87 7.37
CA LEU A 37 -4.06 4.01 8.33
C LEU A 37 -3.74 3.45 9.72
N GLY A 38 -2.58 2.85 9.90
CA GLY A 38 -2.16 2.28 11.17
C GLY A 38 -2.51 0.81 11.36
N ASN A 39 -3.06 0.16 10.32
CA ASN A 39 -3.35 -1.28 10.34
C ASN A 39 -2.10 -2.02 9.90
N ARG A 40 -1.29 -2.46 10.87
CA ARG A 40 0.09 -2.90 10.63
C ARG A 40 0.33 -4.39 10.81
N ARG A 41 -0.68 -5.16 11.20
CA ARG A 41 -0.54 -6.60 11.44
C ARG A 41 -1.15 -7.40 10.31
N PHE A 42 -0.53 -8.52 9.98
CA PHE A 42 -0.91 -9.36 8.85
C PHE A 42 -2.40 -9.69 8.83
N SER A 43 -2.95 -10.19 9.93
CA SER A 43 -4.36 -10.59 9.98
C SER A 43 -5.31 -9.41 9.78
N GLY A 44 -4.98 -8.24 10.33
CA GLY A 44 -5.77 -7.03 10.14
C GLY A 44 -5.76 -6.57 8.69
N ILE A 45 -4.61 -6.66 8.04
CA ILE A 45 -4.46 -6.30 6.62
C ILE A 45 -5.30 -7.24 5.75
N VAL A 46 -5.24 -8.55 6.01
CA VAL A 46 -6.06 -9.55 5.30
C VAL A 46 -7.54 -9.22 5.45
N GLU A 47 -7.98 -8.98 6.68
CA GLU A 47 -9.39 -8.70 6.97
C GLU A 47 -9.87 -7.42 6.27
N SER A 48 -9.11 -6.35 6.36
CA SER A 48 -9.51 -5.04 5.81
C SER A 48 -9.45 -4.98 4.29
N THR A 49 -8.47 -5.64 3.67
CA THR A 49 -8.35 -5.62 2.20
C THR A 49 -9.27 -6.62 1.53
N GLY A 50 -9.63 -7.69 2.23
CA GLY A 50 -10.35 -8.81 1.63
C GLY A 50 -9.50 -9.66 0.69
N ALA A 51 -8.20 -9.40 0.65
CA ALA A 51 -7.27 -10.17 -0.19
C ALA A 51 -7.05 -11.56 0.38
N PRO A 52 -6.78 -12.57 -0.47
CA PRO A 52 -6.35 -13.88 0.01
C PRO A 52 -5.07 -13.78 0.84
N ARG A 53 -4.97 -14.59 1.89
CA ARG A 53 -3.84 -14.54 2.82
C ARG A 53 -2.49 -14.71 2.11
N ASP A 54 -2.42 -15.65 1.16
CA ASP A 54 -1.19 -15.89 0.41
C ASP A 54 -0.78 -14.68 -0.44
N ARG A 55 -1.75 -13.93 -0.96
CA ARG A 55 -1.49 -12.72 -1.74
C ARG A 55 -0.97 -11.60 -0.86
N VAL A 56 -1.55 -11.42 0.33
CA VAL A 56 -1.05 -10.42 1.27
C VAL A 56 0.38 -10.75 1.68
N ALA A 57 0.65 -12.01 2.01
CA ALA A 57 2.00 -12.45 2.37
C ALA A 57 3.00 -12.18 1.24
N ALA A 58 2.64 -12.54 0.01
CA ALA A 58 3.51 -12.33 -1.15
C ALA A 58 3.75 -10.84 -1.43
N ARG A 59 2.72 -10.02 -1.31
CA ARG A 59 2.86 -8.57 -1.57
C ARG A 59 3.66 -7.88 -0.48
N LEU A 60 3.43 -8.21 0.78
CA LEU A 60 4.24 -7.65 1.88
C LEU A 60 5.71 -8.00 1.71
N LYS A 61 6.01 -9.24 1.35
CA LYS A 61 7.39 -9.66 1.09
C LYS A 61 8.00 -8.87 -0.07
N ALA A 62 7.26 -8.73 -1.17
CA ALA A 62 7.72 -7.98 -2.33
C ALA A 62 7.95 -6.50 -1.99
N LEU A 63 7.02 -5.88 -1.25
CA LEU A 63 7.14 -4.48 -0.84
C LEU A 63 8.32 -4.28 0.13
N GLU A 64 8.59 -5.24 0.98
CA GLU A 64 9.75 -5.23 1.86
C GLU A 64 11.05 -5.30 1.05
N GLN A 65 11.09 -6.18 0.06
CA GLN A 65 12.27 -6.36 -0.79
C GLN A 65 12.66 -5.10 -1.57
N ILE A 66 11.68 -4.31 -1.99
CA ILE A 66 11.95 -3.07 -2.72
C ILE A 66 12.10 -1.85 -1.81
N GLY A 67 12.00 -2.05 -0.49
CA GLY A 67 12.21 -0.97 0.47
C GLY A 67 11.04 -0.03 0.68
N VAL A 68 9.84 -0.39 0.26
CA VAL A 68 8.62 0.39 0.50
C VAL A 68 8.06 0.13 1.89
N VAL A 69 8.26 -1.09 2.39
CA VAL A 69 7.77 -1.55 3.68
C VAL A 69 8.95 -2.15 4.46
N ARG A 70 8.95 -1.97 5.79
CA ARG A 70 9.87 -2.67 6.67
C ARG A 70 9.07 -3.47 7.70
N ARG A 71 9.61 -4.61 8.07
CA ARG A 71 9.02 -5.50 9.06
C ARG A 71 9.70 -5.26 10.41
N VAL A 72 8.92 -5.09 11.46
CA VAL A 72 9.42 -4.80 12.79
C VAL A 72 8.84 -5.82 13.76
N ALA A 73 9.70 -6.49 14.53
CA ALA A 73 9.24 -7.39 15.57
C ALA A 73 8.65 -6.59 16.73
N TYR A 74 7.45 -6.97 17.17
CA TYR A 74 6.87 -6.40 18.39
C TYR A 74 6.82 -7.43 19.53
N GLN A 75 7.15 -8.68 19.22
CA GLN A 75 7.24 -9.78 20.19
C GLN A 75 8.28 -10.77 19.68
N GLU A 76 9.09 -11.30 20.57
CA GLU A 76 10.19 -12.18 20.17
C GLU A 76 9.91 -13.67 20.38
N ALA A 77 9.03 -14.02 21.35
CA ALA A 77 8.78 -15.43 21.67
C ALA A 77 7.29 -15.66 21.92
N PRO A 78 6.52 -16.20 20.94
CA PRO A 78 6.91 -16.45 19.54
C PRO A 78 7.11 -15.17 18.76
N PRO A 79 7.91 -15.20 17.68
CA PRO A 79 8.12 -13.98 16.89
C PRO A 79 6.84 -13.49 16.26
N ARG A 80 6.55 -12.20 16.47
CA ARG A 80 5.41 -11.51 15.86
C ARG A 80 5.87 -10.17 15.31
N PHE A 81 5.31 -9.79 14.17
CA PHE A 81 5.79 -8.67 13.41
C PHE A 81 4.68 -7.70 13.07
N GLU A 82 5.06 -6.44 12.94
CA GLU A 82 4.27 -5.37 12.34
C GLU A 82 4.97 -4.90 11.08
N TYR A 83 4.20 -4.30 10.20
CA TYR A 83 4.70 -3.74 8.95
C TYR A 83 4.54 -2.22 8.98
N HIS A 84 5.59 -1.53 8.62
CA HIS A 84 5.63 -0.06 8.63
C HIS A 84 6.06 0.45 7.26
N LEU A 85 5.53 1.59 6.86
CA LEU A 85 5.99 2.26 5.65
C LEU A 85 7.37 2.88 5.90
N THR A 86 8.25 2.73 4.92
CA THR A 86 9.50 3.49 4.85
C THR A 86 9.20 4.88 4.28
N GLN A 87 10.25 5.71 4.11
CA GLN A 87 10.05 7.02 3.47
C GLN A 87 9.48 6.85 2.05
N SER A 88 10.03 5.91 1.25
CA SER A 88 9.49 5.66 -0.08
C SER A 88 8.04 5.18 -0.05
N GLY A 89 7.67 4.42 0.98
CA GLY A 89 6.28 4.04 1.18
C GLY A 89 5.39 5.24 1.49
N ARG A 90 5.84 6.13 2.36
CA ARG A 90 5.10 7.36 2.68
C ARG A 90 5.00 8.28 1.47
N ASP A 91 5.99 8.25 0.59
CA ASP A 91 5.98 9.04 -0.64
C ASP A 91 4.93 8.57 -1.64
N LEU A 92 4.27 7.43 -1.38
CA LEU A 92 3.12 6.97 -2.16
C LEU A 92 1.79 7.60 -1.75
N MET A 93 1.76 8.37 -0.65
CA MET A 93 0.51 8.99 -0.20
C MET A 93 -0.10 9.92 -1.26
N PRO A 94 0.66 10.78 -1.96
CA PRO A 94 0.10 11.55 -3.05
C PRO A 94 -0.50 10.70 -4.19
N VAL A 95 0.08 9.53 -4.44
CA VAL A 95 -0.46 8.59 -5.43
C VAL A 95 -1.83 8.07 -4.99
N LEU A 96 -1.96 7.69 -3.72
CA LEU A 96 -3.24 7.24 -3.17
C LEU A 96 -4.28 8.35 -3.20
N ASP A 97 -3.88 9.58 -2.91
CA ASP A 97 -4.77 10.74 -2.98
C ASP A 97 -5.28 10.98 -4.40
N ALA A 98 -4.38 10.88 -5.38
CA ALA A 98 -4.75 11.03 -6.78
C ALA A 98 -5.70 9.91 -7.24
N LEU A 99 -5.45 8.67 -6.80
CA LEU A 99 -6.33 7.55 -7.09
C LEU A 99 -7.70 7.73 -6.42
N THR A 100 -7.73 8.27 -5.21
CA THR A 100 -8.98 8.58 -4.52
C THR A 100 -9.81 9.58 -5.35
N ALA A 101 -9.20 10.67 -5.78
CA ALA A 101 -9.88 11.68 -6.58
C ALA A 101 -10.41 11.11 -7.89
N TRP A 102 -9.57 10.38 -8.60
CA TRP A 102 -9.96 9.76 -9.87
C TRP A 102 -11.10 8.76 -9.66
N GLY A 103 -10.98 7.93 -8.61
CA GLY A 103 -11.98 6.90 -8.31
C GLY A 103 -13.32 7.47 -7.92
N LEU A 104 -13.35 8.57 -7.14
CA LEU A 104 -14.59 9.24 -6.78
C LEU A 104 -15.30 9.82 -8.00
N ASP A 105 -14.53 10.33 -8.96
CA ASP A 105 -15.11 10.93 -10.17
C ASP A 105 -15.56 9.90 -11.20
N HIS A 106 -14.90 8.74 -11.27
CA HIS A 106 -15.06 7.83 -12.40
C HIS A 106 -15.38 6.38 -12.05
N ALA A 107 -15.05 5.91 -10.85
CA ALA A 107 -15.06 4.48 -10.53
C ALA A 107 -16.08 4.06 -9.48
N VAL A 108 -16.63 4.98 -8.72
CA VAL A 108 -17.60 4.65 -7.68
C VAL A 108 -18.87 5.48 -7.84
N GLU A 109 -20.01 4.83 -7.53
CA GLU A 109 -21.30 5.52 -7.41
C GLU A 109 -21.44 5.96 -5.96
N PRO A 110 -21.57 7.28 -5.69
CA PRO A 110 -21.63 7.78 -4.31
C PRO A 110 -22.77 7.16 -3.48
N ASP A 111 -23.86 6.80 -4.13
CA ASP A 111 -25.08 6.32 -3.47
C ASP A 111 -25.25 4.81 -3.58
N ASP A 112 -24.20 4.07 -3.91
CA ASP A 112 -24.30 2.61 -4.03
C ASP A 112 -24.54 1.97 -2.66
N PRO A 113 -25.74 1.37 -2.42
CA PRO A 113 -26.06 0.78 -1.12
C PRO A 113 -25.24 -0.48 -0.81
N ASN A 114 -24.56 -1.04 -1.81
CA ASN A 114 -23.77 -2.26 -1.66
C ASN A 114 -22.31 -1.97 -1.31
N ARG A 115 -21.92 -0.70 -1.19
CA ARG A 115 -20.57 -0.30 -0.87
C ARG A 115 -20.53 0.43 0.47
N PRO A 116 -19.54 0.12 1.32
CA PRO A 116 -19.34 0.92 2.53
C PRO A 116 -19.01 2.36 2.16
N PRO A 117 -19.40 3.33 2.99
CA PRO A 117 -19.07 4.73 2.72
C PRO A 117 -17.55 4.94 2.69
N PHE A 118 -17.11 5.79 1.76
CA PHE A 118 -15.71 6.16 1.67
C PHE A 118 -15.30 6.95 2.91
N ARG A 119 -14.17 6.59 3.47
CA ARG A 119 -13.56 7.32 4.59
C ARG A 119 -12.29 7.99 4.12
N ARG A 120 -12.19 9.29 4.35
CA ARG A 120 -10.95 10.00 4.08
C ARG A 120 -9.85 9.46 4.99
N ALA A 121 -8.67 9.25 4.39
CA ALA A 121 -7.51 8.88 5.18
C ALA A 121 -7.05 10.07 6.05
N PRO A 122 -6.44 9.81 7.21
CA PRO A 122 -5.99 10.89 8.10
C PRO A 122 -5.11 11.94 7.43
N TRP A 123 -4.20 11.51 6.54
CA TRP A 123 -3.33 12.45 5.82
C TRP A 123 -4.08 13.35 4.83
N GLN A 124 -5.27 12.93 4.36
CA GLN A 124 -6.06 13.71 3.41
C GLN A 124 -6.82 14.87 4.08
N ILE A 125 -7.04 14.78 5.36
CA ILE A 125 -7.71 15.83 6.12
C ILE A 125 -6.82 17.06 6.23
N GLU A 126 -5.52 16.85 6.36
CA GLU A 126 -4.55 17.92 6.56
C GLU A 126 -4.30 18.74 5.29
N THR A 127 -4.62 18.20 4.12
CA THR A 127 -4.39 18.86 2.84
C THR A 127 -5.55 19.72 2.37
N THR A 128 -6.66 19.75 3.12
CA THR A 128 -7.81 20.56 2.78
C THR A 128 -7.64 21.98 3.35
N PRO A 129 -7.50 23.00 2.51
CA PRO A 129 -7.38 24.38 2.99
C PRO A 129 -8.63 24.85 3.70
#